data_02c73f81c725a2cdcc2cd91b7af52110
#
_entry.id   02c73f81c725a2cdcc2cd91b7af52110
#
_cell.length_a   1.000
_cell.length_b   1.000
_cell.length_c   1.000
_cell.angle_alpha   90.00
_cell.angle_beta   90.00
_cell.angle_gamma   90.00
#
_symmetry.space_group_name_H-M   'P 1'
#
loop_
_entity.id
_entity.type
_entity.pdbx_description
1 polymer ?
#
loop_
_entity_poly.entity_id
_entity_poly.type
_entity_poly.pdbx_seq_one_letter_code
_entity_poly.pdbx_strand_id
1 'polypeptide(L)'
;MAKRAEPLDDLSRYGRLAEYNRKRRFDVTPEPPGRAGKKKAARGLEFVVQKHRASHLHYDFRIEHEGVMLSWAVAKGPSLDPSVKRLAMMTEPHPMDYNDFEGVIPEGEYGGGTVMIWDRGTWEPESPDVGKALAKGDLKMRISGKKLKGSWVLVRMRDRQWLLIKHRDAHATAIEDLTLSKPKSVVSRRTMVGIARAAGASPRQLEQAAGADPPRSTAKPADPPRSTAKRA
;
A
#
# COMPACT_ATOMS: atom_id res chain seq x y z
N MET A 1 26.00 17.42 1.35
CA MET A 1 24.97 18.48 1.55
C MET A 1 23.67 17.97 0.98
N ALA A 2 22.70 17.64 1.83
CA ALA A 2 21.36 17.21 1.38
C ALA A 2 20.62 18.40 0.77
N LYS A 3 20.27 18.34 -0.52
CA LYS A 3 19.45 19.35 -1.17
C LYS A 3 18.08 19.42 -0.47
N ARG A 4 17.71 20.59 0.01
CA ARG A 4 16.38 20.89 0.55
C ARG A 4 15.33 20.45 -0.46
N ALA A 5 14.35 19.66 -0.01
CA ALA A 5 13.17 19.35 -0.81
C ALA A 5 12.42 20.65 -1.11
N GLU A 6 12.15 20.92 -2.40
CA GLU A 6 11.34 22.05 -2.82
C GLU A 6 9.91 21.93 -2.31
N PRO A 7 9.21 23.05 -2.04
CA PRO A 7 7.83 23.05 -1.59
C PRO A 7 6.89 22.36 -2.59
N LEU A 8 5.83 21.75 -2.09
CA LEU A 8 4.78 21.07 -2.90
C LEU A 8 4.15 21.97 -3.98
N ASP A 9 4.15 23.28 -3.77
CA ASP A 9 3.56 24.26 -4.68
C ASP A 9 4.33 24.42 -6.01
N ASP A 10 5.57 23.96 -6.09
CA ASP A 10 6.39 24.05 -7.31
C ASP A 10 6.27 22.81 -8.22
N LEU A 11 5.53 21.79 -7.78
CA LEU A 11 5.26 20.58 -8.59
C LEU A 11 4.37 20.86 -9.82
N SER A 12 3.61 21.96 -9.82
CA SER A 12 2.83 22.40 -10.96
C SER A 12 3.68 22.70 -12.20
N ARG A 13 4.94 23.08 -12.02
CA ARG A 13 5.91 23.43 -13.07
C ARG A 13 6.41 22.22 -13.87
N TYR A 14 6.42 21.03 -13.25
CA TYR A 14 6.97 19.80 -13.83
C TYR A 14 5.94 18.69 -13.96
N GLY A 15 4.66 18.97 -13.67
CA GLY A 15 3.60 17.97 -13.58
C GLY A 15 3.65 17.16 -12.28
N ARG A 16 2.58 16.45 -12.00
CA ARG A 16 2.36 15.72 -10.74
C ARG A 16 3.39 14.62 -10.44
N LEU A 17 4.14 14.13 -11.45
CA LEU A 17 5.12 13.04 -11.32
C LEU A 17 6.58 13.53 -11.34
N ALA A 18 6.83 14.84 -11.32
CA ALA A 18 8.19 15.40 -11.38
C ALA A 18 9.04 14.96 -10.17
N GLU A 19 8.49 15.00 -8.95
CA GLU A 19 9.21 14.57 -7.74
C GLU A 19 9.50 13.06 -7.79
N TYR A 20 8.57 12.25 -8.27
CA TYR A 20 8.75 10.82 -8.47
C TYR A 20 9.93 10.53 -9.41
N ASN A 21 9.95 11.18 -10.59
CA ASN A 21 11.01 11.00 -11.58
C ASN A 21 12.37 11.49 -11.08
N ARG A 22 12.41 12.63 -10.35
CA ARG A 22 13.65 13.19 -9.82
C ARG A 22 14.36 12.28 -8.81
N LYS A 23 13.60 11.47 -8.09
CA LYS A 23 14.11 10.58 -7.04
C LYS A 23 14.64 9.24 -7.56
N ARG A 24 14.47 8.93 -8.84
CA ARG A 24 14.72 7.58 -9.38
C ARG A 24 15.69 7.60 -10.55
N ARG A 25 16.49 6.55 -10.63
CA ARG A 25 17.35 6.26 -11.77
C ARG A 25 16.78 5.04 -12.51
N PHE A 26 16.03 5.29 -13.56
CA PHE A 26 15.29 4.24 -14.30
C PHE A 26 16.18 3.33 -15.14
N ASP A 27 17.46 3.63 -15.27
CA ASP A 27 18.50 2.76 -15.79
C ASP A 27 19.00 1.73 -14.77
N VAL A 28 18.69 1.92 -13.49
CA VAL A 28 19.12 1.08 -12.36
C VAL A 28 17.95 0.37 -11.67
N THR A 29 16.83 1.09 -11.45
CA THR A 29 15.65 0.53 -10.77
C THR A 29 14.66 -0.09 -11.76
N PRO A 30 14.04 -1.25 -11.43
CA PRO A 30 12.97 -1.83 -12.24
C PRO A 30 11.62 -1.10 -12.10
N GLU A 31 11.55 -0.06 -11.29
CA GLU A 31 10.33 0.75 -11.14
C GLU A 31 9.94 1.41 -12.47
N PRO A 32 8.63 1.52 -12.79
CA PRO A 32 8.20 2.16 -14.02
C PRO A 32 8.49 3.67 -13.98
N PRO A 33 8.90 4.28 -15.11
CA PRO A 33 9.08 5.73 -15.19
C PRO A 33 7.74 6.45 -15.02
N GLY A 34 7.78 7.61 -14.37
CA GLY A 34 6.62 8.46 -14.15
C GLY A 34 6.17 9.12 -15.46
N ARG A 35 5.20 8.50 -16.13
CA ARG A 35 4.49 9.06 -17.28
C ARG A 35 3.06 9.34 -16.89
N ALA A 36 2.50 10.47 -17.36
CA ALA A 36 1.09 10.75 -17.19
C ALA A 36 0.27 9.60 -17.81
N GLY A 37 -0.47 8.91 -16.96
CA GLY A 37 -1.30 7.79 -17.42
C GLY A 37 -2.39 8.27 -18.38
N LYS A 38 -2.63 7.53 -19.46
CA LYS A 38 -3.85 7.70 -20.24
C LYS A 38 -5.01 7.33 -19.31
N LYS A 39 -6.04 8.19 -19.23
CA LYS A 39 -7.30 7.87 -18.54
C LYS A 39 -7.79 6.52 -19.07
N LYS A 40 -7.70 5.47 -18.27
CA LYS A 40 -8.35 4.20 -18.59
C LYS A 40 -9.85 4.42 -18.43
N ALA A 41 -10.58 4.35 -19.51
CA ALA A 41 -12.02 4.43 -19.49
C ALA A 41 -12.62 3.27 -18.69
N ALA A 42 -13.63 3.54 -17.85
CA ALA A 42 -14.72 2.66 -17.43
C ALA A 42 -14.50 1.56 -16.39
N ARG A 43 -13.46 1.55 -15.55
CA ARG A 43 -13.32 0.50 -14.50
C ARG A 43 -13.37 0.99 -13.05
N GLY A 44 -13.85 2.18 -12.79
CA GLY A 44 -13.76 2.79 -11.45
C GLY A 44 -12.34 3.26 -11.13
N LEU A 45 -12.19 4.06 -10.07
CA LEU A 45 -10.90 4.55 -9.60
C LEU A 45 -10.13 3.42 -8.93
N GLU A 46 -8.86 3.26 -9.27
CA GLU A 46 -8.02 2.18 -8.73
C GLU A 46 -7.49 2.53 -7.34
N PHE A 47 -7.35 1.51 -6.48
CA PHE A 47 -6.52 1.60 -5.29
C PHE A 47 -5.58 0.40 -5.19
N VAL A 48 -4.44 0.61 -4.54
CA VAL A 48 -3.47 -0.44 -4.21
C VAL A 48 -2.86 -0.19 -2.84
N VAL A 49 -2.56 -1.25 -2.13
CA VAL A 49 -1.70 -1.22 -0.94
C VAL A 49 -0.46 -2.06 -1.24
N GLN A 50 0.70 -1.42 -1.19
CA GLN A 50 1.97 -2.11 -1.36
C GLN A 50 2.67 -2.25 -0.01
N LYS A 51 2.89 -3.49 0.45
CA LYS A 51 3.74 -3.77 1.60
C LYS A 51 5.18 -3.62 1.17
N HIS A 52 5.89 -2.68 1.78
CA HIS A 52 7.23 -2.30 1.38
C HIS A 52 8.21 -2.44 2.54
N ARG A 53 9.23 -3.27 2.35
CA ARG A 53 10.34 -3.42 3.28
C ARG A 53 11.56 -2.69 2.72
N ALA A 54 11.58 -1.39 2.93
CA ALA A 54 12.74 -0.52 2.70
C ALA A 54 13.63 -0.49 3.96
N SER A 55 14.13 0.66 4.39
CA SER A 55 14.79 0.82 5.70
C SER A 55 13.89 0.35 6.85
N HIS A 56 12.60 0.64 6.76
CA HIS A 56 11.56 0.20 7.71
C HIS A 56 10.39 -0.42 6.96
N LEU A 57 9.71 -1.38 7.60
CA LEU A 57 8.48 -1.96 7.07
C LEU A 57 7.35 -0.93 7.14
N HIS A 58 6.67 -0.72 6.03
CA HIS A 58 5.46 0.11 5.95
C HIS A 58 4.52 -0.41 4.85
N TYR A 59 3.34 0.18 4.78
CA TYR A 59 2.34 -0.14 3.76
C TYR A 59 2.00 1.15 3.02
N ASP A 60 2.35 1.22 1.75
CA ASP A 60 1.99 2.34 0.89
C ASP A 60 0.54 2.20 0.45
N PHE A 61 -0.32 3.01 1.01
CA PHE A 61 -1.73 3.12 0.64
C PHE A 61 -1.87 4.14 -0.48
N ARG A 62 -2.33 3.71 -1.64
CA ARG A 62 -2.41 4.55 -2.83
C ARG A 62 -3.80 4.52 -3.43
N ILE A 63 -4.29 5.68 -3.87
CA ILE A 63 -5.58 5.85 -4.54
C ILE A 63 -5.41 6.69 -5.80
N GLU A 64 -6.08 6.28 -6.87
CA GLU A 64 -6.13 7.02 -8.13
C GLU A 64 -6.87 8.34 -7.98
N HIS A 65 -6.27 9.42 -8.44
CA HIS A 65 -6.92 10.72 -8.59
C HIS A 65 -6.31 11.47 -9.75
N GLU A 66 -7.13 11.82 -10.75
CA GLU A 66 -6.71 12.58 -11.94
C GLU A 66 -5.48 12.00 -12.65
N GLY A 67 -5.46 10.67 -12.83
CA GLY A 67 -4.45 9.96 -13.63
C GLY A 67 -3.11 9.73 -12.92
N VAL A 68 -3.03 9.93 -11.61
CA VAL A 68 -1.90 9.57 -10.76
C VAL A 68 -2.39 8.85 -9.50
N MET A 69 -1.49 8.14 -8.83
CA MET A 69 -1.74 7.52 -7.54
C MET A 69 -1.29 8.46 -6.42
N LEU A 70 -2.23 9.08 -5.71
CA LEU A 70 -1.94 9.74 -4.44
C LEU A 70 -1.50 8.69 -3.43
N SER A 71 -0.49 8.98 -2.61
CA SER A 71 0.21 7.97 -1.83
C SER A 71 0.46 8.37 -0.38
N TRP A 72 0.25 7.42 0.55
CA TRP A 72 0.53 7.56 1.97
C TRP A 72 1.25 6.32 2.51
N ALA A 73 2.40 6.52 3.14
CA ALA A 73 3.13 5.46 3.85
C ALA A 73 2.52 5.25 5.25
N VAL A 74 1.96 4.06 5.50
CA VAL A 74 1.31 3.67 6.75
C VAL A 74 2.22 2.69 7.49
N ALA A 75 2.98 3.17 8.49
CA ALA A 75 4.06 2.43 9.13
C ALA A 75 3.63 1.09 9.75
N LYS A 76 2.43 1.03 10.36
CA LYS A 76 1.90 -0.19 10.99
C LYS A 76 0.85 -0.92 10.13
N GLY A 77 0.68 -0.48 8.87
CA GLY A 77 -0.35 -1.00 7.98
C GLY A 77 -1.78 -0.59 8.36
N PRO A 78 -2.76 -0.84 7.48
CA PRO A 78 -4.18 -0.57 7.75
C PRO A 78 -4.70 -1.44 8.90
N SER A 79 -5.67 -0.91 9.67
CA SER A 79 -6.39 -1.67 10.71
C SER A 79 -7.87 -1.70 10.40
N LEU A 80 -8.52 -2.86 10.60
CA LEU A 80 -9.98 -2.97 10.49
C LEU A 80 -10.71 -2.51 11.75
N ASP A 81 -9.97 -2.21 12.83
CA ASP A 81 -10.53 -1.71 14.08
C ASP A 81 -10.77 -0.19 13.97
N PRO A 82 -12.04 0.28 14.08
CA PRO A 82 -12.38 1.70 14.02
C PRO A 82 -11.81 2.55 15.17
N SER A 83 -11.39 1.95 16.27
CA SER A 83 -10.74 2.65 17.37
C SER A 83 -9.27 2.97 17.09
N VAL A 84 -8.66 2.28 16.10
CA VAL A 84 -7.24 2.40 15.77
C VAL A 84 -7.04 3.46 14.67
N LYS A 85 -6.27 4.50 15.00
CA LYS A 85 -5.85 5.55 14.08
C LYS A 85 -4.42 5.26 13.62
N ARG A 86 -4.23 4.99 12.32
CA ARG A 86 -2.92 4.70 11.75
C ARG A 86 -2.30 5.95 11.16
N LEU A 87 -1.12 6.34 11.65
CA LEU A 87 -0.35 7.42 11.01
C LEU A 87 -0.06 7.05 9.56
N ALA A 88 -0.39 7.96 8.66
CA ALA A 88 -0.21 7.86 7.22
C ALA A 88 0.54 9.10 6.73
N MET A 89 1.78 8.92 6.30
CA MET A 89 2.63 10.02 5.81
C MET A 89 2.42 10.18 4.31
N MET A 90 1.88 11.32 3.89
CA MET A 90 1.73 11.62 2.47
C MET A 90 3.08 11.72 1.79
N THR A 91 3.24 11.01 0.69
CA THR A 91 4.44 11.01 -0.15
C THR A 91 4.13 11.62 -1.52
N GLU A 92 5.12 11.65 -2.40
CA GLU A 92 4.89 12.10 -3.78
C GLU A 92 3.89 11.19 -4.50
N PRO A 93 3.10 11.75 -5.45
CA PRO A 93 2.27 10.94 -6.33
C PRO A 93 3.10 9.96 -7.18
N HIS A 94 2.53 8.80 -7.45
CA HIS A 94 3.14 7.74 -8.26
C HIS A 94 2.40 7.57 -9.59
N PRO A 95 3.05 7.05 -10.64
CA PRO A 95 2.38 6.75 -11.90
C PRO A 95 1.41 5.57 -11.74
N MET A 96 0.38 5.51 -12.59
CA MET A 96 -0.60 4.42 -12.60
C MET A 96 0.07 3.05 -12.80
N ASP A 97 1.10 2.99 -13.63
CA ASP A 97 1.84 1.75 -13.93
C ASP A 97 2.55 1.17 -12.68
N TYR A 98 2.77 1.99 -11.63
CA TYR A 98 3.34 1.52 -10.37
C TYR A 98 2.41 0.56 -9.61
N ASN A 99 1.11 0.56 -9.91
CA ASN A 99 0.13 -0.36 -9.31
C ASN A 99 0.42 -1.84 -9.62
N ASP A 100 1.17 -2.10 -10.68
CA ASP A 100 1.56 -3.45 -11.11
C ASP A 100 3.00 -3.81 -10.69
N PHE A 101 3.70 -2.88 -10.02
CA PHE A 101 5.06 -3.13 -9.56
C PHE A 101 5.09 -4.00 -8.29
N GLU A 102 5.65 -5.19 -8.43
CA GLU A 102 6.00 -6.11 -7.35
C GLU A 102 7.41 -6.66 -7.60
N GLY A 103 8.35 -6.45 -6.69
CA GLY A 103 9.73 -6.83 -6.92
C GLY A 103 10.70 -6.25 -5.89
N VAL A 104 11.93 -6.01 -6.31
CA VAL A 104 13.00 -5.46 -5.49
C VAL A 104 13.56 -4.19 -6.10
N ILE A 105 13.59 -3.12 -5.33
CA ILE A 105 14.31 -1.89 -5.65
C ILE A 105 15.75 -2.08 -5.15
N PRO A 106 16.78 -1.87 -5.99
CA PRO A 106 18.17 -2.10 -5.61
C PRO A 106 18.61 -1.32 -4.38
N GLU A 107 19.59 -1.86 -3.66
CA GLU A 107 20.22 -1.15 -2.54
C GLU A 107 20.89 0.14 -3.04
N GLY A 108 20.80 1.19 -2.23
CA GLY A 108 21.33 2.51 -2.58
C GLY A 108 20.37 3.39 -3.40
N GLU A 109 19.33 2.80 -4.01
CA GLU A 109 18.28 3.58 -4.67
C GLU A 109 17.25 4.10 -3.66
N TYR A 110 16.54 5.17 -4.05
CA TYR A 110 15.46 5.71 -3.24
C TYR A 110 14.37 4.66 -3.03
N GLY A 111 14.07 4.35 -1.77
CA GLY A 111 13.11 3.30 -1.43
C GLY A 111 13.66 1.87 -1.58
N GLY A 112 14.98 1.69 -1.68
CA GLY A 112 15.61 0.37 -1.81
C GLY A 112 15.04 -0.67 -0.87
N GLY A 113 14.63 -1.83 -1.42
CA GLY A 113 13.99 -2.92 -0.66
C GLY A 113 12.95 -3.71 -1.45
N THR A 114 12.19 -4.55 -0.76
CA THR A 114 11.19 -5.44 -1.38
C THR A 114 9.81 -4.83 -1.34
N VAL A 115 9.13 -4.81 -2.49
CA VAL A 115 7.76 -4.31 -2.67
C VAL A 115 6.84 -5.47 -3.04
N MET A 116 5.70 -5.57 -2.34
CA MET A 116 4.65 -6.57 -2.56
C MET A 116 3.32 -5.87 -2.82
N ILE A 117 2.57 -6.29 -3.83
CA ILE A 117 1.16 -5.89 -3.98
C ILE A 117 0.32 -6.64 -2.94
N TRP A 118 0.18 -6.02 -1.74
CA TRP A 118 -0.49 -6.64 -0.61
C TRP A 118 -2.01 -6.66 -0.76
N ASP A 119 -2.60 -5.57 -1.29
CA ASP A 119 -4.02 -5.50 -1.66
C ASP A 119 -4.21 -4.62 -2.89
N ARG A 120 -5.30 -4.83 -3.63
CA ARG A 120 -5.70 -4.00 -4.76
C ARG A 120 -7.18 -4.13 -5.07
N GLY A 121 -7.74 -3.13 -5.71
CA GLY A 121 -9.13 -3.08 -6.14
C GLY A 121 -9.53 -1.71 -6.61
N THR A 122 -10.77 -1.31 -6.30
CA THR A 122 -11.31 0.01 -6.63
C THR A 122 -11.67 0.78 -5.37
N TRP A 123 -11.77 2.09 -5.50
CA TRP A 123 -12.28 2.97 -4.48
C TRP A 123 -13.30 3.96 -5.06
N GLU A 124 -14.16 4.45 -4.21
CA GLU A 124 -15.16 5.46 -4.52
C GLU A 124 -15.09 6.58 -3.48
N PRO A 125 -15.01 7.86 -3.89
CA PRO A 125 -15.10 8.97 -2.95
C PRO A 125 -16.53 9.05 -2.37
N GLU A 126 -16.63 9.27 -1.07
CA GLU A 126 -17.93 9.59 -0.42
C GLU A 126 -18.24 11.11 -0.52
N SER A 127 -17.33 11.90 -1.11
CA SER A 127 -17.49 13.32 -1.40
C SER A 127 -17.53 13.54 -2.91
N PRO A 128 -18.42 14.42 -3.43
CA PRO A 128 -18.51 14.69 -4.87
C PRO A 128 -17.27 15.39 -5.45
N ASP A 129 -16.46 16.04 -4.59
CA ASP A 129 -15.25 16.77 -4.98
C ASP A 129 -14.06 16.29 -4.15
N VAL A 130 -13.27 15.42 -4.75
CA VAL A 130 -12.06 14.86 -4.12
C VAL A 130 -11.01 15.95 -3.85
N GLY A 131 -10.84 16.90 -4.76
CA GLY A 131 -9.89 17.99 -4.59
C GLY A 131 -10.21 18.85 -3.36
N LYS A 132 -11.47 19.22 -3.18
CA LYS A 132 -11.91 19.95 -1.98
C LYS A 132 -11.77 19.14 -0.70
N ALA A 133 -12.08 17.82 -0.75
CA ALA A 133 -11.91 16.93 0.39
C ALA A 133 -10.44 16.82 0.82
N LEU A 134 -9.51 16.70 -0.14
CA LEU A 134 -8.08 16.71 0.10
C LEU A 134 -7.58 18.05 0.67
N ALA A 135 -8.02 19.18 0.08
CA ALA A 135 -7.68 20.51 0.56
C ALA A 135 -8.15 20.74 2.01
N LYS A 136 -9.37 20.29 2.33
CA LYS A 136 -9.93 20.31 3.69
C LYS A 136 -9.20 19.36 4.64
N GLY A 137 -8.58 18.29 4.11
CA GLY A 137 -7.93 17.26 4.91
C GLY A 137 -8.91 16.25 5.53
N ASP A 138 -10.02 15.97 4.86
CA ASP A 138 -11.03 14.99 5.28
C ASP A 138 -11.53 14.25 4.03
N LEU A 139 -10.85 13.17 3.67
CA LEU A 139 -11.18 12.35 2.51
C LEU A 139 -11.82 11.03 2.96
N LYS A 140 -13.13 10.97 2.85
CA LYS A 140 -13.93 9.76 3.08
C LYS A 140 -14.06 8.97 1.79
N MET A 141 -13.96 7.65 1.90
CA MET A 141 -13.93 6.77 0.75
C MET A 141 -14.49 5.39 1.06
N ARG A 142 -15.03 4.74 0.05
CA ARG A 142 -15.40 3.31 0.09
C ARG A 142 -14.37 2.51 -0.70
N ILE A 143 -13.83 1.49 -0.09
CA ILE A 143 -12.83 0.59 -0.69
C ILE A 143 -13.47 -0.76 -1.02
N SER A 144 -13.15 -1.28 -2.19
CA SER A 144 -13.54 -2.59 -2.70
C SER A 144 -12.30 -3.38 -3.12
N GLY A 145 -11.52 -3.84 -2.12
CA GLY A 145 -10.30 -4.62 -2.30
C GLY A 145 -10.48 -6.12 -2.13
N LYS A 146 -9.39 -6.83 -2.30
CA LYS A 146 -9.34 -8.27 -1.99
C LYS A 146 -9.30 -8.50 -0.47
N LYS A 147 -8.67 -7.59 0.28
CA LYS A 147 -8.51 -7.64 1.73
C LYS A 147 -9.26 -6.50 2.42
N LEU A 148 -9.03 -5.26 2.01
CA LEU A 148 -9.67 -4.09 2.59
C LEU A 148 -11.01 -3.84 1.91
N LYS A 149 -12.05 -3.58 2.72
CA LYS A 149 -13.41 -3.31 2.23
C LYS A 149 -14.10 -2.25 3.07
N GLY A 150 -15.16 -1.68 2.49
CA GLY A 150 -16.07 -0.77 3.19
C GLY A 150 -15.54 0.66 3.32
N SER A 151 -16.07 1.40 4.30
CA SER A 151 -15.83 2.84 4.45
C SER A 151 -14.58 3.13 5.28
N TRP A 152 -13.79 4.11 4.80
CA TRP A 152 -12.53 4.57 5.38
C TRP A 152 -12.43 6.09 5.30
N VAL A 153 -11.57 6.67 6.12
CA VAL A 153 -11.25 8.09 6.05
C VAL A 153 -9.75 8.34 6.19
N LEU A 154 -9.26 9.29 5.42
CA LEU A 154 -7.96 9.93 5.61
C LEU A 154 -8.19 11.32 6.20
N VAL A 155 -7.70 11.56 7.41
CA VAL A 155 -7.82 12.84 8.12
C VAL A 155 -6.44 13.48 8.25
N ARG A 156 -6.25 14.68 7.69
CA ARG A 156 -5.00 15.43 7.81
C ARG A 156 -4.87 16.06 9.20
N MET A 157 -3.76 15.76 9.86
CA MET A 157 -3.40 16.37 11.14
C MET A 157 -2.65 17.70 10.93
N ARG A 158 -1.60 17.65 10.15
CA ARG A 158 -0.78 18.81 9.73
C ARG A 158 0.13 18.41 8.57
N ASP A 159 0.47 19.33 7.68
CA ASP A 159 1.41 19.12 6.57
C ASP A 159 1.14 17.80 5.81
N ARG A 160 2.13 16.90 5.81
CA ARG A 160 2.05 15.56 5.20
C ARG A 160 1.57 14.47 6.16
N GLN A 161 1.22 14.80 7.40
CA GLN A 161 0.78 13.83 8.42
C GLN A 161 -0.73 13.67 8.36
N TRP A 162 -1.18 12.46 8.09
CA TRP A 162 -2.57 12.05 8.03
C TRP A 162 -2.82 10.86 8.94
N LEU A 163 -4.08 10.59 9.21
CA LEU A 163 -4.54 9.38 9.89
C LEU A 163 -5.41 8.58 8.91
N LEU A 164 -5.10 7.31 8.73
CA LEU A 164 -5.98 6.35 8.06
C LEU A 164 -6.81 5.63 9.13
N ILE A 165 -8.14 5.71 8.99
CA ILE A 165 -9.08 5.19 9.99
C ILE A 165 -10.18 4.40 9.27
N LYS A 166 -10.52 3.22 9.80
CA LYS A 166 -11.68 2.44 9.39
C LYS A 166 -12.94 3.00 10.01
N HIS A 167 -13.99 3.20 9.22
CA HIS A 167 -15.31 3.51 9.77
C HIS A 167 -16.02 2.24 10.28
N ARG A 168 -16.97 2.41 11.19
CA ARG A 168 -17.85 1.33 11.67
C ARG A 168 -18.79 0.90 10.54
N ASP A 169 -18.62 -0.30 10.04
CA ASP A 169 -19.49 -0.94 9.04
C ASP A 169 -19.39 -2.48 9.16
N ALA A 170 -20.05 -3.21 8.26
CA ALA A 170 -20.06 -4.68 8.25
C ALA A 170 -18.66 -5.32 8.01
N HIS A 171 -17.64 -4.54 7.66
CA HIS A 171 -16.27 -4.99 7.41
C HIS A 171 -15.30 -4.56 8.53
N ALA A 172 -15.79 -3.90 9.57
CA ALA A 172 -15.00 -3.49 10.72
C ALA A 172 -14.85 -4.64 11.71
N THR A 173 -13.66 -4.83 12.26
CA THR A 173 -13.39 -5.80 13.33
C THR A 173 -12.15 -5.43 14.11
N ALA A 174 -12.19 -5.62 15.44
CA ALA A 174 -11.04 -5.44 16.33
C ALA A 174 -10.26 -6.76 16.57
N ILE A 175 -10.77 -7.89 16.07
CA ILE A 175 -10.22 -9.23 16.38
C ILE A 175 -9.14 -9.62 15.36
N GLU A 176 -9.29 -9.24 14.09
CA GLU A 176 -8.40 -9.69 13.02
C GLU A 176 -7.38 -8.61 12.65
N ASP A 177 -6.10 -8.94 12.75
CA ASP A 177 -5.02 -8.16 12.12
C ASP A 177 -4.70 -8.75 10.74
N LEU A 178 -5.19 -8.09 9.68
CA LEU A 178 -4.98 -8.52 8.31
C LEU A 178 -3.50 -8.55 7.91
N THR A 179 -2.65 -7.75 8.54
CA THR A 179 -1.21 -7.72 8.21
C THR A 179 -0.53 -9.02 8.62
N LEU A 180 -1.08 -9.71 9.62
CA LEU A 180 -0.63 -11.00 10.11
C LEU A 180 -1.40 -12.17 9.47
N SER A 181 -2.74 -12.09 9.41
CA SER A 181 -3.59 -13.19 8.92
C SER A 181 -3.55 -13.36 7.40
N LYS A 182 -3.30 -12.27 6.65
CA LYS A 182 -3.25 -12.28 5.16
C LYS A 182 -1.94 -11.68 4.63
N PRO A 183 -0.77 -12.29 4.94
CA PRO A 183 0.54 -11.70 4.66
C PRO A 183 0.95 -11.73 3.19
N LYS A 184 0.35 -12.59 2.35
CA LYS A 184 0.78 -12.85 0.98
C LYS A 184 0.28 -11.79 -0.02
N SER A 185 1.01 -11.62 -1.12
CA SER A 185 0.58 -10.84 -2.28
C SER A 185 -0.76 -11.34 -2.82
N VAL A 186 -1.64 -10.42 -3.21
CA VAL A 186 -2.92 -10.74 -3.88
C VAL A 186 -2.73 -11.05 -5.37
N VAL A 187 -1.55 -10.81 -5.92
CA VAL A 187 -1.19 -11.05 -7.33
C VAL A 187 -0.36 -12.32 -7.44
N SER A 188 0.85 -12.33 -6.93
CA SER A 188 1.78 -13.46 -7.06
C SER A 188 1.55 -14.59 -6.05
N ARG A 189 0.76 -14.34 -5.00
CA ARG A 189 0.54 -15.27 -3.86
C ARG A 189 1.79 -15.55 -3.03
N ARG A 190 2.89 -14.86 -3.30
CA ARG A 190 4.16 -15.00 -2.59
C ARG A 190 4.17 -14.18 -1.29
N THR A 191 5.06 -14.56 -0.37
CA THR A 191 5.45 -13.76 0.79
C THR A 191 6.52 -12.74 0.39
N MET A 192 6.89 -11.82 1.29
CA MET A 192 7.96 -10.84 1.03
C MET A 192 9.27 -11.53 0.64
N VAL A 193 9.70 -12.53 1.41
CA VAL A 193 10.93 -13.28 1.09
C VAL A 193 10.80 -14.07 -0.22
N GLY A 194 9.60 -14.56 -0.55
CA GLY A 194 9.33 -15.24 -1.83
C GLY A 194 9.47 -14.31 -3.02
N ILE A 195 9.04 -13.05 -2.90
CA ILE A 195 9.21 -12.01 -3.93
C ILE A 195 10.68 -11.63 -4.07
N ALA A 196 11.35 -11.35 -2.94
CA ALA A 196 12.77 -11.00 -2.93
C ALA A 196 13.62 -12.07 -3.59
N ARG A 197 13.37 -13.36 -3.28
CA ARG A 197 14.09 -14.50 -3.89
C ARG A 197 13.87 -14.59 -5.39
N ALA A 198 12.61 -14.42 -5.83
CA ALA A 198 12.27 -14.48 -7.25
C ALA A 198 12.87 -13.32 -8.06
N ALA A 199 13.13 -12.19 -7.43
CA ALA A 199 13.76 -11.03 -8.03
C ALA A 199 15.31 -11.03 -7.94
N GLY A 200 15.94 -12.08 -7.39
CA GLY A 200 17.38 -12.16 -7.24
C GLY A 200 17.97 -11.14 -6.25
N ALA A 201 17.23 -10.87 -5.16
CA ALA A 201 17.64 -9.91 -4.13
C ALA A 201 18.98 -10.32 -3.46
N SER A 202 19.72 -9.33 -2.95
CA SER A 202 20.93 -9.55 -2.18
C SER A 202 20.64 -10.33 -0.88
N PRO A 203 21.64 -11.00 -0.28
CA PRO A 203 21.47 -11.69 1.01
C PRO A 203 20.86 -10.80 2.09
N ARG A 204 21.28 -9.53 2.16
CA ARG A 204 20.75 -8.55 3.11
C ARG A 204 19.27 -8.25 2.85
N GLN A 205 18.87 -8.05 1.59
CA GLN A 205 17.47 -7.81 1.23
C GLN A 205 16.59 -9.04 1.46
N LEU A 206 17.15 -10.26 1.27
CA LEU A 206 16.46 -11.51 1.60
C LEU A 206 16.17 -11.62 3.10
N GLU A 207 17.15 -11.32 3.94
CA GLU A 207 17.00 -11.30 5.40
C GLU A 207 15.95 -10.25 5.84
N GLN A 208 16.03 -9.04 5.30
CA GLN A 208 15.07 -7.98 5.56
C GLN A 208 13.66 -8.38 5.16
N ALA A 209 13.48 -8.99 3.99
CA ALA A 209 12.21 -9.48 3.51
C ALA A 209 11.64 -10.61 4.38
N ALA A 210 12.49 -11.53 4.83
CA ALA A 210 12.11 -12.60 5.76
C ALA A 210 11.61 -12.04 7.10
N GLY A 211 12.29 -11.03 7.64
CA GLY A 211 11.87 -10.35 8.87
C GLY A 211 10.59 -9.52 8.72
N ALA A 212 10.15 -9.24 7.49
CA ALA A 212 8.89 -8.57 7.20
C ALA A 212 7.70 -9.54 7.06
N ASP A 213 7.94 -10.82 6.89
CA ASP A 213 6.90 -11.84 6.90
C ASP A 213 6.53 -12.19 8.37
N PRO A 214 5.26 -12.46 8.69
CA PRO A 214 4.91 -12.92 10.02
C PRO A 214 5.54 -14.28 10.30
N PRO A 215 5.82 -14.62 11.57
CA PRO A 215 6.34 -15.91 11.93
C PRO A 215 5.43 -17.03 11.41
N ARG A 216 6.01 -18.12 10.92
CA ARG A 216 5.21 -19.27 10.48
C ARG A 216 4.43 -19.78 11.68
N SER A 217 3.10 -19.90 11.54
CA SER A 217 2.28 -20.55 12.54
C SER A 217 2.80 -21.99 12.72
N THR A 218 3.25 -22.32 13.92
CA THR A 218 3.60 -23.69 14.31
C THR A 218 2.36 -24.50 14.69
N ALA A 219 1.17 -23.95 14.57
CA ALA A 219 -0.06 -24.65 14.83
C ALA A 219 -0.22 -25.81 13.81
N LYS A 220 -0.14 -27.03 14.34
CA LYS A 220 -0.51 -28.25 13.63
C LYS A 220 -1.96 -28.08 13.14
N PRO A 221 -2.29 -28.49 11.90
CA PRO A 221 -3.70 -28.50 11.48
C PRO A 221 -4.51 -29.26 12.52
N ALA A 222 -5.61 -28.68 12.98
CA ALA A 222 -6.55 -29.39 13.86
C ALA A 222 -7.01 -30.64 13.11
N ASP A 223 -6.90 -31.80 13.75
CA ASP A 223 -7.44 -33.05 13.22
C ASP A 223 -8.92 -32.86 12.92
N PRO A 224 -9.43 -33.35 11.78
CA PRO A 224 -10.83 -33.28 11.47
C PRO A 224 -11.64 -34.01 12.57
N PRO A 225 -12.81 -33.48 12.94
CA PRO A 225 -13.62 -34.08 13.98
C PRO A 225 -13.90 -35.57 13.62
N ARG A 226 -13.56 -36.47 14.53
CA ARG A 226 -13.87 -37.91 14.35
C ARG A 226 -15.36 -38.07 14.19
N SER A 227 -15.77 -38.62 13.05
CA SER A 227 -17.16 -39.01 12.79
C SER A 227 -17.58 -40.02 13.82
N THR A 228 -18.46 -39.64 14.74
CA THR A 228 -19.20 -40.59 15.60
C THR A 228 -20.33 -41.17 14.79
N ALA A 229 -20.05 -42.15 13.94
CA ALA A 229 -21.09 -43.00 13.36
C ALA A 229 -21.70 -43.84 14.50
N LYS A 230 -22.88 -43.46 14.97
CA LYS A 230 -23.72 -44.35 15.77
C LYS A 230 -24.14 -45.52 14.88
N ARG A 231 -23.68 -46.72 15.23
CA ARG A 231 -24.32 -47.96 14.73
C ARG A 231 -25.68 -48.05 15.39
N ALA A 232 -26.72 -48.15 14.57
CA ALA A 232 -28.04 -48.64 14.94
C ALA A 232 -28.02 -50.14 14.94
#